data_2317c095f40f0e165bfe612029d75859
#
_entry.id   2317c095f40f0e165bfe612029d75859
#
_cell.length_a   1.000
_cell.length_b   1.000
_cell.length_c   1.000
_cell.angle_alpha   90.00
_cell.angle_beta   90.00
_cell.angle_gamma   90.00
#
_symmetry.space_group_name_H-M   'P 1'
#
loop_
_entity.id
_entity.type
_entity.pdbx_description
1 polymer ?
#
loop_
_entity_poly.entity_id
_entity_poly.type
_entity_poly.pdbx_seq_one_letter_code
_entity_poly.pdbx_strand_id
1 'polypeptide(L)'
;MHCYAYRSKDSKGKSLEEPFFKHSIDVAKCATGAKDINIRCNDVKTLFVKASKVLGVDIEVVRKFVTIAALLHDIAKIFKELQKPCFESESCTSFENHDVESAWFLYHMGSELKYIPQSIRFENIATEIILRPPQAYNDTFRKTLAYVALVVFPVLLHNYAIASPWRILGVHPKRSYTRKIYEKCHDDLEELSKYLEEQGIEDVANYLKQVAMREALELIPFDSYTVLKVVLPNPSEVITLIEAVTGLINFCDGRIASQARRGR
;
A
#
# COMPACT_ATOMS: atom_id res chain seq x y z
N MET A 1 8.23 -20.43 6.59
CA MET A 1 8.99 -19.42 7.39
C MET A 1 8.53 -18.05 6.92
N HIS A 2 8.25 -17.10 7.82
CA HIS A 2 7.64 -15.84 7.47
C HIS A 2 8.64 -14.68 7.49
N CYS A 3 8.39 -13.68 6.66
CA CYS A 3 9.07 -12.40 6.68
C CYS A 3 8.56 -11.52 7.84
N TYR A 4 9.30 -10.48 8.15
CA TYR A 4 9.01 -9.61 9.30
C TYR A 4 8.47 -8.26 8.85
N ALA A 5 7.36 -7.81 9.45
CA ALA A 5 7.00 -6.40 9.47
C ALA A 5 7.89 -5.62 10.46
N TYR A 6 8.28 -6.30 11.55
CA TYR A 6 9.14 -5.76 12.61
C TYR A 6 9.83 -6.90 13.36
N ARG A 7 11.10 -6.68 13.74
CA ARG A 7 11.85 -7.58 14.61
C ARG A 7 12.80 -6.80 15.49
N SER A 8 12.79 -7.05 16.81
CA SER A 8 13.75 -6.48 17.76
C SER A 8 13.87 -7.35 19.01
N LYS A 9 14.73 -6.94 19.95
CA LYS A 9 14.78 -7.51 21.29
C LYS A 9 14.29 -6.47 22.30
N ASP A 10 13.52 -6.91 23.30
CA ASP A 10 13.14 -6.05 24.41
C ASP A 10 14.32 -5.82 25.38
N SER A 11 14.11 -5.01 26.42
CA SER A 11 15.12 -4.73 27.45
C SER A 11 15.60 -5.95 28.23
N LYS A 12 14.88 -7.09 28.14
CA LYS A 12 15.21 -8.37 28.75
C LYS A 12 15.84 -9.36 27.77
N GLY A 13 16.08 -8.94 26.51
CA GLY A 13 16.63 -9.78 25.45
C GLY A 13 15.61 -10.73 24.79
N LYS A 14 14.32 -10.63 25.12
CA LYS A 14 13.27 -11.42 24.49
C LYS A 14 12.99 -10.90 23.08
N SER A 15 12.92 -11.79 22.12
CA SER A 15 12.57 -11.43 20.74
C SER A 15 11.12 -10.92 20.66
N LEU A 16 10.96 -9.78 20.00
CA LEU A 16 9.69 -9.19 19.61
C LEU A 16 9.61 -9.29 18.09
N GLU A 17 8.73 -10.14 17.60
CA GLU A 17 8.59 -10.42 16.16
C GLU A 17 7.14 -10.20 15.72
N GLU A 18 6.99 -9.48 14.63
CA GLU A 18 5.71 -9.26 13.97
C GLU A 18 5.79 -9.83 12.55
N PRO A 19 5.10 -10.98 12.26
CA PRO A 19 5.08 -11.55 10.93
C PRO A 19 4.43 -10.58 9.92
N PHE A 20 5.02 -10.46 8.74
CA PHE A 20 4.59 -9.52 7.72
C PHE A 20 3.14 -9.75 7.28
N PHE A 21 2.77 -10.99 6.91
CA PHE A 21 1.40 -11.31 6.47
C PHE A 21 0.35 -10.95 7.52
N LYS A 22 0.64 -11.29 8.80
CA LYS A 22 -0.29 -11.04 9.90
C LYS A 22 -0.51 -9.55 10.11
N HIS A 23 0.57 -8.77 10.15
CA HIS A 23 0.51 -7.31 10.24
C HIS A 23 -0.36 -6.74 9.11
N SER A 24 -0.08 -7.12 7.88
CA SER A 24 -0.78 -6.64 6.68
C SER A 24 -2.27 -6.97 6.71
N ILE A 25 -2.65 -8.20 7.09
CA ILE A 25 -4.05 -8.62 7.22
C ILE A 25 -4.75 -7.84 8.33
N ASP A 26 -4.11 -7.68 9.49
CA ASP A 26 -4.70 -6.95 10.64
C ASP A 26 -4.90 -5.46 10.27
N VAL A 27 -3.97 -4.84 9.52
CA VAL A 27 -4.13 -3.47 9.00
C VAL A 27 -5.30 -3.38 8.01
N ALA A 28 -5.43 -4.33 7.08
CA ALA A 28 -6.55 -4.36 6.13
C ALA A 28 -7.90 -4.53 6.82
N LYS A 29 -8.00 -5.41 7.79
CA LYS A 29 -9.19 -5.61 8.63
C LYS A 29 -9.55 -4.34 9.39
N CYS A 30 -8.57 -3.66 9.98
CA CYS A 30 -8.77 -2.37 10.65
C CYS A 30 -9.32 -1.32 9.67
N ALA A 31 -8.68 -1.14 8.51
CA ALA A 31 -9.04 -0.14 7.52
C ALA A 31 -10.42 -0.39 6.86
N THR A 32 -10.90 -1.62 6.88
CA THR A 32 -12.23 -1.97 6.36
C THR A 32 -13.31 -2.05 7.43
N GLY A 33 -12.96 -1.84 8.70
CA GLY A 33 -13.90 -1.84 9.82
C GLY A 33 -14.39 -3.24 10.21
N ALA A 34 -13.57 -4.27 10.02
CA ALA A 34 -13.89 -5.64 10.44
C ALA A 34 -14.09 -5.71 11.98
N LYS A 35 -15.08 -6.49 12.42
CA LYS A 35 -15.50 -6.54 13.83
C LYS A 35 -14.60 -7.42 14.71
N ASP A 36 -13.82 -8.29 14.10
CA ASP A 36 -12.95 -9.26 14.77
C ASP A 36 -11.65 -8.65 15.31
N ILE A 37 -11.38 -7.38 14.97
CA ILE A 37 -10.25 -6.64 15.51
C ILE A 37 -10.72 -5.76 16.65
N ASN A 38 -10.04 -5.85 17.79
CA ASN A 38 -10.32 -5.02 18.97
C ASN A 38 -9.82 -3.57 18.79
N ILE A 39 -9.92 -3.05 17.56
CA ILE A 39 -9.59 -1.68 17.20
C ILE A 39 -10.85 -1.08 16.58
N ARG A 40 -11.47 -0.15 17.30
CA ARG A 40 -12.58 0.62 16.75
C ARG A 40 -12.00 1.68 15.79
N CYS A 41 -12.04 1.39 14.49
CA CYS A 41 -11.95 2.43 13.48
C CYS A 41 -13.32 3.09 13.39
N ASN A 42 -13.37 4.40 13.66
CA ASN A 42 -14.58 5.17 13.52
C ASN A 42 -15.10 5.08 12.08
N ASP A 43 -16.39 4.87 11.97
CA ASP A 43 -17.25 4.93 10.77
C ASP A 43 -16.58 5.01 9.38
N VAL A 44 -15.80 3.98 9.06
CA VAL A 44 -15.19 3.83 7.71
C VAL A 44 -16.25 3.82 6.60
N LYS A 45 -17.50 3.47 6.94
CA LYS A 45 -18.62 3.47 6.00
C LYS A 45 -18.90 4.87 5.45
N THR A 46 -18.84 5.90 6.29
CA THR A 46 -19.01 7.30 5.85
C THR A 46 -17.90 7.71 4.89
N LEU A 47 -16.64 7.31 5.16
CA LEU A 47 -15.53 7.54 4.25
C LEU A 47 -15.76 6.85 2.90
N PHE A 48 -16.18 5.60 2.90
CA PHE A 48 -16.43 4.84 1.66
C PHE A 48 -17.56 5.43 0.82
N VAL A 49 -18.66 5.83 1.46
CA VAL A 49 -19.77 6.53 0.77
C VAL A 49 -19.31 7.86 0.17
N LYS A 50 -18.50 8.62 0.90
CA LYS A 50 -17.96 9.89 0.39
C LYS A 50 -16.99 9.65 -0.77
N ALA A 51 -16.11 8.67 -0.66
CA ALA A 51 -15.17 8.28 -1.71
C ALA A 51 -15.90 7.84 -2.99
N SER A 52 -16.93 7.01 -2.85
CA SER A 52 -17.78 6.58 -3.97
C SER A 52 -18.39 7.77 -4.72
N LYS A 53 -18.92 8.75 -3.98
CA LYS A 53 -19.49 9.96 -4.58
C LYS A 53 -18.46 10.84 -5.26
N VAL A 54 -17.33 11.09 -4.60
CA VAL A 54 -16.25 11.94 -5.14
C VAL A 54 -15.65 11.35 -6.41
N LEU A 55 -15.39 10.05 -6.41
CA LEU A 55 -14.74 9.36 -7.54
C LEU A 55 -15.71 8.89 -8.62
N GLY A 56 -17.02 8.89 -8.33
CA GLY A 56 -18.04 8.41 -9.26
C GLY A 56 -17.93 6.91 -9.57
N VAL A 57 -17.58 6.09 -8.58
CA VAL A 57 -17.48 4.64 -8.65
C VAL A 57 -18.32 3.96 -7.57
N ASP A 58 -18.65 2.68 -7.76
CA ASP A 58 -19.42 1.93 -6.76
C ASP A 58 -18.67 1.80 -5.44
N ILE A 59 -19.42 1.74 -4.34
CA ILE A 59 -18.87 1.61 -2.98
C ILE A 59 -18.05 0.32 -2.81
N GLU A 60 -18.41 -0.75 -3.52
CA GLU A 60 -17.66 -2.01 -3.49
C GLU A 60 -16.30 -1.88 -4.19
N VAL A 61 -16.19 -1.03 -5.22
CA VAL A 61 -14.91 -0.67 -5.84
C VAL A 61 -14.03 0.10 -4.84
N VAL A 62 -14.63 1.02 -4.09
CA VAL A 62 -13.90 1.74 -3.02
C VAL A 62 -13.42 0.78 -1.96
N ARG A 63 -14.29 -0.11 -1.47
CA ARG A 63 -13.94 -1.14 -0.48
C ARG A 63 -12.79 -2.02 -0.97
N LYS A 64 -12.89 -2.54 -2.19
CA LYS A 64 -11.86 -3.34 -2.85
C LYS A 64 -10.52 -2.61 -2.84
N PHE A 65 -10.48 -1.37 -3.29
CA PHE A 65 -9.24 -0.60 -3.42
C PHE A 65 -8.64 -0.23 -2.06
N VAL A 66 -9.45 0.15 -1.08
CA VAL A 66 -8.95 0.41 0.29
C VAL A 66 -8.42 -0.87 0.94
N THR A 67 -9.06 -2.04 0.69
CA THR A 67 -8.55 -3.34 1.14
C THR A 67 -7.18 -3.62 0.54
N ILE A 68 -7.01 -3.44 -0.78
CA ILE A 68 -5.74 -3.64 -1.47
C ILE A 68 -4.66 -2.70 -0.90
N ALA A 69 -4.97 -1.42 -0.77
CA ALA A 69 -4.04 -0.43 -0.24
C ALA A 69 -3.57 -0.78 1.16
N ALA A 70 -4.50 -1.07 2.07
CA ALA A 70 -4.20 -1.39 3.45
C ALA A 70 -3.46 -2.73 3.61
N LEU A 71 -3.81 -3.75 2.81
CA LEU A 71 -3.14 -5.05 2.82
C LEU A 71 -1.71 -4.97 2.29
N LEU A 72 -1.50 -4.18 1.24
CA LEU A 72 -0.24 -4.15 0.49
C LEU A 72 0.57 -2.85 0.72
N HIS A 73 0.23 -2.06 1.76
CA HIS A 73 0.94 -0.80 2.04
C HIS A 73 2.45 -0.99 2.24
N ASP A 74 2.84 -2.13 2.77
CA ASP A 74 4.20 -2.54 3.11
C ASP A 74 4.76 -3.64 2.19
N ILE A 75 4.15 -3.88 1.02
CA ILE A 75 4.47 -5.03 0.17
C ILE A 75 5.94 -5.09 -0.26
N ALA A 76 6.62 -3.95 -0.37
CA ALA A 76 8.06 -3.94 -0.68
C ALA A 76 8.92 -4.68 0.36
N LYS A 77 8.42 -4.89 1.57
CA LYS A 77 9.12 -5.68 2.59
C LYS A 77 9.36 -7.15 2.19
N ILE A 78 8.71 -7.65 1.11
CA ILE A 78 9.04 -8.97 0.55
C ILE A 78 10.36 -9.00 -0.21
N PHE A 79 10.94 -7.84 -0.54
CA PHE A 79 12.18 -7.79 -1.31
C PHE A 79 13.39 -8.21 -0.47
N LYS A 80 14.28 -8.99 -1.10
CA LYS A 80 15.45 -9.57 -0.45
C LYS A 80 16.35 -8.52 0.18
N GLU A 81 16.50 -7.40 -0.49
CA GLU A 81 17.35 -6.29 -0.04
C GLU A 81 16.85 -5.68 1.27
N LEU A 82 15.54 -5.72 1.52
CA LEU A 82 14.91 -5.20 2.73
C LEU A 82 14.81 -6.27 3.84
N GLN A 83 14.50 -7.53 3.48
CA GLN A 83 14.31 -8.59 4.47
C GLN A 83 15.59 -9.27 4.92
N LYS A 84 16.59 -9.43 4.03
CA LYS A 84 17.82 -10.14 4.36
C LYS A 84 18.50 -9.59 5.64
N PRO A 85 18.62 -8.25 5.83
CA PRO A 85 19.16 -7.70 7.07
C PRO A 85 18.39 -8.12 8.34
N CYS A 86 17.05 -8.29 8.25
CA CYS A 86 16.23 -8.74 9.37
C CYS A 86 16.59 -10.13 9.86
N PHE A 87 16.98 -11.01 8.94
CA PHE A 87 17.39 -12.38 9.27
C PHE A 87 18.83 -12.45 9.74
N GLU A 88 19.72 -11.60 9.22
CA GLU A 88 21.14 -11.60 9.53
C GLU A 88 21.47 -10.90 10.85
N SER A 89 20.79 -9.77 11.13
CA SER A 89 21.06 -8.97 12.33
C SER A 89 20.16 -9.30 13.54
N GLU A 90 19.20 -10.20 13.37
CA GLU A 90 18.14 -10.47 14.35
C GLU A 90 17.36 -9.22 14.79
N SER A 91 17.46 -8.12 14.06
CA SER A 91 16.77 -6.86 14.33
C SER A 91 16.49 -6.12 13.04
N CYS A 92 15.24 -5.70 12.84
CA CYS A 92 14.83 -4.78 11.79
C CYS A 92 13.64 -3.95 12.25
N THR A 93 13.91 -2.71 12.52
CA THR A 93 12.93 -1.74 13.04
C THR A 93 12.53 -0.70 12.03
N SER A 94 13.25 -0.64 10.91
CA SER A 94 12.97 0.26 9.78
C SER A 94 13.36 -0.39 8.46
N PHE A 95 12.62 -0.05 7.42
CA PHE A 95 12.85 -0.49 6.05
C PHE A 95 12.95 0.75 5.18
N GLU A 96 14.14 0.99 4.63
CA GLU A 96 14.39 2.21 3.87
C GLU A 96 13.60 2.22 2.55
N ASN A 97 12.89 3.31 2.26
CA ASN A 97 12.12 3.55 1.03
C ASN A 97 11.04 2.49 0.69
N HIS A 98 10.62 1.65 1.68
CA HIS A 98 9.60 0.62 1.42
C HIS A 98 8.25 1.20 0.99
N ASP A 99 7.90 2.39 1.44
CA ASP A 99 6.72 3.15 1.04
C ASP A 99 6.72 3.48 -0.46
N VAL A 100 7.83 4.03 -0.95
CA VAL A 100 8.00 4.35 -2.38
C VAL A 100 8.02 3.09 -3.23
N GLU A 101 8.76 2.06 -2.81
CA GLU A 101 8.85 0.80 -3.55
C GLU A 101 7.52 0.01 -3.51
N SER A 102 6.76 0.09 -2.42
CA SER A 102 5.39 -0.46 -2.34
C SER A 102 4.45 0.26 -3.32
N ALA A 103 4.54 1.58 -3.41
CA ALA A 103 3.74 2.34 -4.37
C ALA A 103 4.12 1.99 -5.83
N TRP A 104 5.39 1.79 -6.15
CA TRP A 104 5.82 1.31 -7.48
C TRP A 104 5.33 -0.10 -7.78
N PHE A 105 5.39 -1.00 -6.78
CA PHE A 105 4.82 -2.35 -6.91
C PHE A 105 3.32 -2.28 -7.23
N LEU A 106 2.57 -1.48 -6.49
CA LEU A 106 1.13 -1.32 -6.70
C LEU A 106 0.79 -0.67 -8.04
N TYR A 107 1.59 0.29 -8.49
CA TYR A 107 1.45 0.88 -9.81
C TYR A 107 1.70 -0.17 -10.92
N HIS A 108 2.77 -0.95 -10.80
CA HIS A 108 3.08 -2.05 -11.72
C HIS A 108 1.95 -3.10 -11.73
N MET A 109 1.51 -3.56 -10.55
CA MET A 109 0.36 -4.47 -10.42
C MET A 109 -0.90 -3.91 -11.09
N GLY A 110 -1.20 -2.63 -10.88
CA GLY A 110 -2.35 -1.97 -11.48
C GLY A 110 -2.27 -1.94 -13.01
N SER A 111 -1.08 -1.83 -13.58
CA SER A 111 -0.85 -1.90 -15.02
C SER A 111 -1.03 -3.32 -15.56
N GLU A 112 -0.50 -4.33 -14.88
CA GLU A 112 -0.67 -5.76 -15.23
C GLU A 112 -2.15 -6.19 -15.17
N LEU A 113 -2.88 -5.76 -14.14
CA LEU A 113 -4.31 -6.05 -13.93
C LEU A 113 -5.25 -5.12 -14.73
N LYS A 114 -4.72 -4.22 -15.55
CA LYS A 114 -5.47 -3.26 -16.36
C LYS A 114 -6.35 -2.28 -15.56
N TYR A 115 -6.04 -2.06 -14.29
CA TYR A 115 -6.60 -0.93 -13.54
C TYR A 115 -6.03 0.39 -14.03
N ILE A 116 -4.79 0.35 -14.53
CA ILE A 116 -4.11 1.49 -15.15
C ILE A 116 -3.81 1.11 -16.61
N PRO A 117 -4.32 1.87 -17.59
CA PRO A 117 -3.96 1.65 -18.98
C PRO A 117 -2.45 1.85 -19.20
N GLN A 118 -1.80 0.91 -19.90
CA GLN A 118 -0.35 0.97 -20.15
C GLN A 118 0.10 2.21 -20.95
N SER A 119 -0.83 2.84 -21.67
CA SER A 119 -0.57 4.07 -22.44
C SER A 119 -0.51 5.33 -21.59
N ILE A 120 -0.88 5.27 -20.30
CA ILE A 120 -0.99 6.45 -19.44
C ILE A 120 0.14 6.42 -18.40
N ARG A 121 0.95 7.46 -18.39
CA ARG A 121 1.98 7.65 -17.36
C ARG A 121 1.36 8.11 -16.05
N PHE A 122 1.95 7.71 -14.93
CA PHE A 122 1.47 8.07 -13.60
C PHE A 122 1.40 9.58 -13.38
N GLU A 123 2.39 10.32 -13.86
CA GLU A 123 2.46 11.78 -13.76
C GLU A 123 1.27 12.46 -14.47
N ASN A 124 0.83 11.89 -15.58
CA ASN A 124 -0.34 12.41 -16.30
C ASN A 124 -1.63 12.19 -15.50
N ILE A 125 -1.80 11.01 -14.88
CA ILE A 125 -2.95 10.74 -14.03
C ILE A 125 -2.96 11.71 -12.84
N ALA A 126 -1.81 11.92 -12.20
CA ALA A 126 -1.67 12.84 -11.08
C ALA A 126 -2.06 14.27 -11.47
N THR A 127 -1.68 14.72 -12.66
CA THR A 127 -2.06 16.04 -13.19
C THR A 127 -3.56 16.11 -13.45
N GLU A 128 -4.16 15.09 -14.05
CA GLU A 128 -5.60 15.06 -14.31
C GLU A 128 -6.45 15.07 -13.03
N ILE A 129 -6.00 14.40 -11.96
CA ILE A 129 -6.66 14.44 -10.63
C ILE A 129 -6.91 15.87 -10.15
N ILE A 130 -6.04 16.80 -10.52
CA ILE A 130 -6.08 18.19 -10.05
C ILE A 130 -6.90 19.06 -11.01
N LEU A 131 -6.82 18.79 -12.29
CA LEU A 131 -7.33 19.69 -13.32
C LEU A 131 -8.82 19.52 -13.61
N ARG A 132 -9.40 18.34 -13.31
CA ARG A 132 -10.78 18.04 -13.71
C ARG A 132 -11.57 17.30 -12.64
N PRO A 133 -12.85 17.59 -12.47
CA PRO A 133 -13.69 16.82 -11.58
C PRO A 133 -13.89 15.39 -12.13
N PRO A 134 -13.93 14.35 -11.26
CA PRO A 134 -14.05 12.95 -11.70
C PRO A 134 -15.24 12.67 -12.62
N GLN A 135 -16.32 13.44 -12.49
CA GLN A 135 -17.53 13.31 -13.31
C GLN A 135 -17.31 13.64 -14.79
N ALA A 136 -16.22 14.34 -15.13
CA ALA A 136 -15.88 14.66 -16.52
C ALA A 136 -15.28 13.46 -17.29
N TYR A 137 -15.03 12.33 -16.62
CA TYR A 137 -14.38 11.17 -17.21
C TYR A 137 -15.35 10.04 -17.52
N ASN A 138 -14.98 9.19 -18.49
CA ASN A 138 -15.66 7.92 -18.73
C ASN A 138 -15.39 6.91 -17.59
N ASP A 139 -16.19 5.84 -17.54
CA ASP A 139 -16.13 4.85 -16.46
C ASP A 139 -14.77 4.17 -16.32
N THR A 140 -14.08 3.90 -17.44
CA THR A 140 -12.75 3.28 -17.42
C THR A 140 -11.74 4.20 -16.73
N PHE A 141 -11.72 5.48 -17.09
CA PHE A 141 -10.79 6.43 -16.51
C PHE A 141 -11.14 6.73 -15.05
N ARG A 142 -12.43 6.76 -14.68
CA ARG A 142 -12.86 6.89 -13.26
C ARG A 142 -12.33 5.75 -12.40
N LYS A 143 -12.34 4.51 -12.89
CA LYS A 143 -11.77 3.35 -12.18
C LYS A 143 -10.25 3.48 -12.04
N THR A 144 -9.56 3.93 -13.08
CA THR A 144 -8.12 4.22 -13.04
C THR A 144 -7.81 5.30 -12.00
N LEU A 145 -8.57 6.39 -12.01
CA LEU A 145 -8.46 7.47 -11.05
C LEU A 145 -8.70 6.98 -9.62
N ALA A 146 -9.74 6.18 -9.42
CA ALA A 146 -10.06 5.59 -8.12
C ALA A 146 -8.93 4.66 -7.63
N TYR A 147 -8.35 3.83 -8.50
CA TYR A 147 -7.24 2.98 -8.15
C TYR A 147 -6.02 3.81 -7.72
N VAL A 148 -5.65 4.81 -8.49
CA VAL A 148 -4.51 5.67 -8.16
C VAL A 148 -4.74 6.45 -6.87
N ALA A 149 -5.93 7.03 -6.69
CA ALA A 149 -6.29 7.84 -5.53
C ALA A 149 -6.46 7.03 -4.24
N LEU A 150 -6.95 5.78 -4.32
CA LEU A 150 -7.24 4.96 -3.14
C LEU A 150 -6.15 3.93 -2.85
N VAL A 151 -5.28 3.59 -3.82
CA VAL A 151 -4.25 2.56 -3.65
C VAL A 151 -2.86 3.17 -3.72
N VAL A 152 -2.47 3.75 -4.85
CA VAL A 152 -1.07 4.12 -5.09
C VAL A 152 -0.66 5.32 -4.23
N PHE A 153 -1.45 6.39 -4.22
CA PHE A 153 -1.14 7.59 -3.43
C PHE A 153 -1.14 7.34 -1.92
N PRO A 154 -2.17 6.70 -1.32
CA PRO A 154 -2.15 6.45 0.11
C PRO A 154 -0.94 5.62 0.55
N VAL A 155 -0.52 4.65 -0.25
CA VAL A 155 0.67 3.84 0.04
C VAL A 155 1.96 4.65 -0.13
N LEU A 156 2.08 5.49 -1.15
CA LEU A 156 3.21 6.41 -1.31
C LEU A 156 3.36 7.36 -0.10
N LEU A 157 2.24 7.77 0.48
CA LEU A 157 2.19 8.78 1.53
C LEU A 157 2.07 8.21 2.95
N HIS A 158 1.94 6.88 3.13
CA HIS A 158 1.60 6.32 4.44
C HIS A 158 2.65 6.61 5.53
N ASN A 159 3.91 6.84 5.19
CA ASN A 159 4.96 7.28 6.11
C ASN A 159 5.29 8.78 6.04
N TYR A 160 4.57 9.55 5.20
CA TYR A 160 4.89 10.95 4.96
C TYR A 160 4.82 11.81 6.23
N ALA A 161 3.91 11.52 7.14
CA ALA A 161 3.78 12.24 8.41
C ALA A 161 4.95 11.96 9.39
N ILE A 162 5.68 10.88 9.20
CA ILE A 162 6.77 10.43 10.07
C ILE A 162 8.13 10.67 9.41
N ALA A 163 8.19 10.52 8.08
CA ALA A 163 9.41 10.72 7.30
C ALA A 163 9.49 12.17 6.79
N SER A 164 10.69 12.75 6.80
CA SER A 164 10.92 14.04 6.15
C SER A 164 10.50 13.96 4.67
N PRO A 165 9.79 14.98 4.13
CA PRO A 165 9.47 15.08 2.71
C PRO A 165 10.69 14.85 1.79
N TRP A 166 11.86 15.25 2.24
CA TRP A 166 13.14 15.08 1.55
C TRP A 166 13.51 13.62 1.30
N ARG A 167 13.02 12.68 2.10
CA ARG A 167 13.27 11.26 1.91
C ARG A 167 12.61 10.71 0.65
N ILE A 168 11.37 11.11 0.39
CA ILE A 168 10.65 10.74 -0.83
C ILE A 168 11.27 11.45 -2.05
N LEU A 169 11.76 12.68 -1.85
CA LEU A 169 12.37 13.51 -2.88
C LEU A 169 13.76 13.02 -3.31
N GLY A 170 14.46 12.25 -2.45
CA GLY A 170 15.79 11.70 -2.73
C GLY A 170 15.78 10.42 -3.57
N VAL A 171 14.61 9.80 -3.78
CA VAL A 171 14.51 8.58 -4.58
C VAL A 171 14.34 8.95 -6.05
N HIS A 172 15.45 9.13 -6.76
CA HIS A 172 15.43 9.35 -8.21
C HIS A 172 15.22 8.02 -8.94
N PRO A 173 14.13 7.88 -9.71
CA PRO A 173 13.88 6.65 -10.45
C PRO A 173 14.97 6.43 -11.51
N LYS A 174 15.69 5.30 -11.41
CA LYS A 174 16.40 4.73 -12.54
C LYS A 174 15.37 4.22 -13.55
N ARG A 175 15.76 4.02 -14.82
CA ARG A 175 14.84 3.62 -15.91
C ARG A 175 14.08 2.31 -15.65
N SER A 176 14.66 1.40 -14.88
CA SER A 176 13.99 0.20 -14.35
C SER A 176 14.63 -0.21 -13.03
N TYR A 177 13.88 -0.87 -12.19
CA TYR A 177 14.31 -1.30 -10.87
C TYR A 177 13.95 -2.77 -10.69
N THR A 178 14.97 -3.65 -10.80
CA THR A 178 14.78 -5.08 -10.55
C THR A 178 14.97 -5.35 -9.07
N ARG A 179 13.95 -5.94 -8.43
CA ARG A 179 13.98 -6.38 -7.04
C ARG A 179 13.82 -7.88 -6.95
N LYS A 180 14.69 -8.55 -6.21
CA LYS A 180 14.58 -9.98 -5.93
C LYS A 180 13.54 -10.22 -4.84
N ILE A 181 12.65 -11.16 -5.05
CA ILE A 181 11.73 -11.61 -4.01
C ILE A 181 12.52 -12.50 -3.05
N TYR A 182 12.33 -12.27 -1.75
CA TYR A 182 12.99 -13.10 -0.76
C TYR A 182 12.23 -14.41 -0.60
N GLU A 183 12.90 -15.51 -0.85
CA GLU A 183 12.32 -16.87 -0.83
C GLU A 183 11.54 -17.19 0.47
N LYS A 184 11.98 -16.63 1.60
CA LYS A 184 11.33 -16.82 2.89
C LYS A 184 9.98 -16.08 3.02
N CYS A 185 9.65 -15.17 2.08
CA CYS A 185 8.38 -14.45 2.05
C CYS A 185 7.32 -15.12 1.17
N HIS A 186 7.60 -16.27 0.54
CA HIS A 186 6.63 -16.94 -0.32
C HIS A 186 5.36 -17.33 0.45
N ASP A 187 5.53 -17.93 1.66
CA ASP A 187 4.39 -18.29 2.52
C ASP A 187 3.54 -17.06 2.88
N ASP A 188 4.18 -15.88 3.09
CA ASP A 188 3.46 -14.64 3.37
C ASP A 188 2.60 -14.20 2.19
N LEU A 189 3.13 -14.27 0.95
CA LEU A 189 2.37 -13.95 -0.25
C LEU A 189 1.18 -14.90 -0.46
N GLU A 190 1.33 -16.17 -0.11
CA GLU A 190 0.23 -17.13 -0.15
C GLU A 190 -0.86 -16.79 0.88
N GLU A 191 -0.50 -16.44 2.11
CA GLU A 191 -1.46 -16.04 3.14
C GLU A 191 -2.19 -14.74 2.76
N LEU A 192 -1.49 -13.73 2.19
CA LEU A 192 -2.12 -12.53 1.66
C LEU A 192 -3.08 -12.85 0.50
N SER A 193 -2.70 -13.79 -0.37
CA SER A 193 -3.55 -14.23 -1.49
C SER A 193 -4.83 -14.89 -0.99
N LYS A 194 -4.75 -15.80 -0.01
CA LYS A 194 -5.91 -16.44 0.61
C LYS A 194 -6.87 -15.40 1.21
N TYR A 195 -6.33 -14.43 1.94
CA TYR A 195 -7.15 -13.35 2.51
C TYR A 195 -7.88 -12.56 1.41
N LEU A 196 -7.21 -12.25 0.30
CA LEU A 196 -7.85 -11.55 -0.83
C LEU A 196 -8.94 -12.40 -1.49
N GLU A 197 -8.77 -13.72 -1.63
CA GLU A 197 -9.80 -14.63 -2.13
C GLU A 197 -11.03 -14.63 -1.22
N GLU A 198 -10.83 -14.67 0.11
CA GLU A 198 -11.91 -14.56 1.09
C GLU A 198 -12.67 -13.23 0.99
N GLN A 199 -12.00 -12.15 0.54
CA GLN A 199 -12.63 -10.85 0.29
C GLN A 199 -13.22 -10.72 -1.13
N GLY A 200 -13.17 -11.77 -1.98
CA GLY A 200 -13.66 -11.73 -3.36
C GLY A 200 -12.77 -10.90 -4.31
N ILE A 201 -11.47 -10.74 -3.99
CA ILE A 201 -10.50 -9.97 -4.77
C ILE A 201 -9.55 -10.93 -5.51
N GLU A 202 -10.12 -11.81 -6.33
CA GLU A 202 -9.41 -12.93 -6.96
C GLU A 202 -8.31 -12.50 -7.95
N ASP A 203 -8.51 -11.40 -8.67
CA ASP A 203 -7.55 -10.89 -9.64
C ASP A 203 -6.21 -10.50 -8.98
N VAL A 204 -6.26 -9.81 -7.84
CA VAL A 204 -5.06 -9.45 -7.06
C VAL A 204 -4.48 -10.67 -6.36
N ALA A 205 -5.32 -11.57 -5.83
CA ALA A 205 -4.88 -12.82 -5.22
C ALA A 205 -4.05 -13.65 -6.21
N ASN A 206 -4.57 -13.84 -7.43
CA ASN A 206 -3.88 -14.56 -8.49
C ASN A 206 -2.57 -13.89 -8.91
N TYR A 207 -2.55 -12.55 -8.94
CA TYR A 207 -1.32 -11.81 -9.21
C TYR A 207 -0.26 -12.07 -8.13
N LEU A 208 -0.61 -12.03 -6.84
CA LEU A 208 0.34 -12.31 -5.75
C LEU A 208 0.87 -13.75 -5.79
N LYS A 209 0.03 -14.74 -6.15
CA LYS A 209 0.48 -16.14 -6.37
C LYS A 209 1.51 -16.22 -7.50
N GLN A 210 1.30 -15.49 -8.59
CA GLN A 210 2.28 -15.42 -9.68
C GLN A 210 3.58 -14.73 -9.24
N VAL A 211 3.47 -13.68 -8.44
CA VAL A 211 4.63 -12.99 -7.85
C VAL A 211 5.43 -13.95 -6.95
N ALA A 212 4.77 -14.76 -6.14
CA ALA A 212 5.43 -15.75 -5.29
C ALA A 212 6.26 -16.78 -6.08
N MET A 213 5.92 -17.03 -7.34
CA MET A 213 6.66 -17.95 -8.23
C MET A 213 7.83 -17.28 -8.98
N ARG A 214 7.96 -15.95 -8.89
CA ARG A 214 9.01 -15.20 -9.59
C ARG A 214 10.24 -15.03 -8.68
N GLU A 215 11.44 -15.12 -9.25
CA GLU A 215 12.67 -14.82 -8.51
C GLU A 215 12.85 -13.30 -8.32
N ALA A 216 12.37 -12.51 -9.27
CA ALA A 216 12.50 -11.06 -9.26
C ALA A 216 11.34 -10.38 -9.99
N LEU A 217 11.11 -9.11 -9.67
CA LEU A 217 10.18 -8.21 -10.33
C LEU A 217 10.93 -7.02 -10.91
N GLU A 218 10.57 -6.65 -12.13
CA GLU A 218 10.98 -5.39 -12.73
C GLU A 218 9.91 -4.34 -12.43
N LEU A 219 10.19 -3.46 -11.47
CA LEU A 219 9.31 -2.37 -11.11
C LEU A 219 9.50 -1.20 -12.07
N ILE A 220 8.40 -0.59 -12.48
CA ILE A 220 8.41 0.65 -13.28
C ILE A 220 8.30 1.81 -12.29
N PRO A 221 9.42 2.49 -11.98
CA PRO A 221 9.37 3.62 -11.08
C PRO A 221 8.70 4.83 -11.75
N PHE A 222 7.92 5.56 -10.99
CA PHE A 222 7.43 6.88 -11.36
C PHE A 222 8.15 7.97 -10.55
N ASP A 223 8.15 9.19 -11.07
CA ASP A 223 8.76 10.33 -10.39
C ASP A 223 7.85 10.84 -9.25
N SER A 224 8.08 10.31 -8.06
CA SER A 224 7.34 10.67 -6.84
C SER A 224 7.46 12.16 -6.52
N TYR A 225 8.59 12.80 -6.85
CA TYR A 225 8.80 14.23 -6.62
C TYR A 225 7.87 15.09 -7.46
N THR A 226 7.85 14.86 -8.77
CA THR A 226 6.95 15.59 -9.69
C THR A 226 5.51 15.39 -9.28
N VAL A 227 5.13 14.17 -8.90
CA VAL A 227 3.78 13.85 -8.43
C VAL A 227 3.41 14.64 -7.18
N LEU A 228 4.24 14.63 -6.15
CA LEU A 228 3.96 15.34 -4.90
C LEU A 228 3.94 16.86 -5.08
N LYS A 229 4.85 17.39 -5.90
CA LYS A 229 4.91 18.83 -6.21
C LYS A 229 3.65 19.35 -6.91
N VAL A 230 2.99 18.49 -7.69
CA VAL A 230 1.77 18.82 -8.39
C VAL A 230 0.54 18.62 -7.49
N VAL A 231 0.51 17.54 -6.71
CA VAL A 231 -0.67 17.13 -5.92
C VAL A 231 -0.81 17.97 -4.64
N LEU A 232 0.25 18.11 -3.84
CA LEU A 232 0.16 18.72 -2.50
C LEU A 232 -0.27 20.20 -2.46
N PRO A 233 0.12 21.09 -3.40
CA PRO A 233 -0.28 22.49 -3.33
C PRO A 233 -1.69 22.79 -3.81
N ASN A 234 -2.39 21.82 -4.39
CA ASN A 234 -3.68 22.04 -5.05
C ASN A 234 -4.83 21.38 -4.29
N PRO A 235 -5.60 22.11 -3.48
CA PRO A 235 -6.73 21.53 -2.75
C PRO A 235 -7.81 21.06 -3.72
N SER A 236 -8.18 19.80 -3.62
CA SER A 236 -9.32 19.22 -4.33
C SER A 236 -10.01 18.17 -3.46
N GLU A 237 -11.26 17.83 -3.79
CA GLU A 237 -11.98 16.77 -3.06
C GLU A 237 -11.25 15.42 -3.16
N VAL A 238 -10.59 15.14 -4.29
CA VAL A 238 -9.81 13.92 -4.49
C VAL A 238 -8.56 13.92 -3.60
N ILE A 239 -7.87 15.05 -3.48
CA ILE A 239 -6.69 15.15 -2.58
C ILE A 239 -7.11 14.97 -1.12
N THR A 240 -8.21 15.62 -0.69
CA THR A 240 -8.75 15.42 0.66
C THR A 240 -9.11 13.95 0.91
N LEU A 241 -9.60 13.25 -0.11
CA LEU A 241 -9.88 11.83 -0.03
C LEU A 241 -8.59 11.00 0.10
N ILE A 242 -7.57 11.30 -0.71
CA ILE A 242 -6.24 10.66 -0.61
C ILE A 242 -5.70 10.82 0.82
N GLU A 243 -5.72 12.02 1.37
CA GLU A 243 -5.27 12.30 2.74
C GLU A 243 -6.07 11.50 3.78
N ALA A 244 -7.40 11.42 3.62
CA ALA A 244 -8.26 10.67 4.53
C ALA A 244 -7.96 9.17 4.51
N VAL A 245 -7.74 8.57 3.33
CA VAL A 245 -7.38 7.14 3.21
C VAL A 245 -5.95 6.89 3.70
N THR A 246 -5.01 7.79 3.41
CA THR A 246 -3.65 7.75 3.98
C THR A 246 -3.70 7.77 5.51
N GLY A 247 -4.47 8.70 6.08
CA GLY A 247 -4.66 8.82 7.53
C GLY A 247 -5.28 7.57 8.14
N LEU A 248 -6.23 6.93 7.46
CA LEU A 248 -6.83 5.67 7.89
C LEU A 248 -5.80 4.52 7.92
N ILE A 249 -5.00 4.37 6.86
CA ILE A 249 -3.96 3.33 6.80
C ILE A 249 -2.92 3.57 7.90
N ASN A 250 -2.41 4.80 8.05
CA ASN A 250 -1.44 5.16 9.10
C ASN A 250 -1.97 4.91 10.50
N PHE A 251 -3.24 5.23 10.75
CA PHE A 251 -3.88 4.96 12.03
C PHE A 251 -3.90 3.45 12.31
N CYS A 252 -4.33 2.65 11.34
CA CYS A 252 -4.42 1.19 11.48
C CYS A 252 -3.04 0.57 11.65
N ASP A 253 -2.06 0.92 10.82
CA ASP A 253 -0.68 0.46 10.91
C ASP A 253 -0.08 0.77 12.29
N GLY A 254 -0.12 2.03 12.73
CA GLY A 254 0.41 2.44 14.02
C GLY A 254 -0.25 1.74 15.20
N ARG A 255 -1.56 1.47 15.14
CA ARG A 255 -2.29 0.76 16.21
C ARG A 255 -1.93 -0.72 16.25
N ILE A 256 -1.88 -1.40 15.09
CA ILE A 256 -1.48 -2.81 14.98
C ILE A 256 -0.03 -2.98 15.45
N ALA A 257 0.91 -2.18 14.95
CA ALA A 257 2.31 -2.20 15.35
C ALA A 257 2.48 -1.94 16.85
N SER A 258 1.73 -0.98 17.42
CA SER A 258 1.78 -0.70 18.87
C SER A 258 1.31 -1.89 19.71
N GLN A 259 0.29 -2.62 19.28
CA GLN A 259 -0.20 -3.82 19.98
C GLN A 259 0.83 -4.95 19.92
N ALA A 260 1.42 -5.20 18.76
CA ALA A 260 2.44 -6.24 18.59
C ALA A 260 3.68 -5.98 19.46
N ARG A 261 4.11 -4.70 19.56
CA ARG A 261 5.33 -4.30 20.30
C ARG A 261 5.16 -4.21 21.82
N ARG A 262 3.93 -4.04 22.32
CA ARG A 262 3.68 -3.97 23.79
C ARG A 262 3.71 -5.32 24.48
N GLY A 263 3.91 -6.41 23.77
CA GLY A 263 3.86 -7.77 24.30
C GLY A 263 2.47 -8.09 24.84
N ARG A 264 1.69 -8.81 24.08
CA ARG A 264 0.42 -9.38 24.55
C ARG A 264 0.62 -10.30 25.72
#